data_8e4f0c0492c1d5db51265eb1a8b68a1a
#
_entry.id   8e4f0c0492c1d5db51265eb1a8b68a1a
#
_cell.length_a   1.000
_cell.length_b   1.000
_cell.length_c   1.000
_cell.angle_alpha   90.00
_cell.angle_beta   90.00
_cell.angle_gamma   90.00
#
_symmetry.space_group_name_H-M   'P 1'
#
loop_
_entity.id
_entity.type
_entity.pdbx_description
1 polymer ?
#
loop_
_entity_poly.entity_id
_entity_poly.type
_entity_poly.pdbx_seq_one_letter_code
_entity_poly.pdbx_strand_id
1 'polypeptide(L)'
;MKNNIYTSFEQKKTLFSALLDACSEHGKQCKIIEDVNRKPLSYKNIILRSILLSIFVRKDSSISENIGIMLPNTNTLPILFFALQFIGRVPAMLNFSSGAFAIRRACETAQIKIIYTSKFFIEKAKLENTIKELNKKYTIYYLEDIKEKISITSKISAFLMQLNVTKYYYKQKINKDPDATAVILFTSGSEGHPKGVALSHRNLLSNYAQVRCHIEFSPSDTIFCCLPLYHSFGLNAGFLMPLFGGAKIFLYPTPLDYRVIPELIFKLKATILFGTNTF
;
A
#
# COMPACT_ATOMS: atom_id res chain seq x y z
N MET A 1 12.56 17.04 -25.80
CA MET A 1 12.50 17.22 -24.35
C MET A 1 11.88 16.03 -23.58
N LYS A 2 11.13 15.11 -24.18
CA LYS A 2 10.50 13.95 -23.50
C LYS A 2 11.48 12.82 -23.10
N ASN A 3 12.63 12.69 -23.74
CA ASN A 3 13.58 11.58 -23.50
C ASN A 3 14.45 11.71 -22.23
N ASN A 4 14.56 12.90 -21.62
CA ASN A 4 15.36 13.11 -20.42
C ASN A 4 14.62 12.82 -19.11
N ILE A 5 13.31 12.61 -19.15
CA ILE A 5 12.50 12.26 -17.97
C ILE A 5 12.76 10.81 -17.55
N TYR A 6 13.08 9.94 -18.51
CA TYR A 6 13.36 8.52 -18.29
C TYR A 6 14.62 8.23 -17.48
N THR A 7 15.64 9.07 -17.57
CA THR A 7 16.99 8.75 -17.08
C THR A 7 17.31 9.25 -15.67
N SER A 8 16.66 10.30 -15.20
CA SER A 8 17.01 10.91 -13.90
C SER A 8 16.09 10.51 -12.74
N PHE A 9 14.84 10.16 -13.02
CA PHE A 9 13.83 9.87 -11.98
C PHE A 9 13.99 8.48 -11.35
N GLU A 10 14.58 7.52 -12.05
CA GLU A 10 14.40 6.10 -11.77
C GLU A 10 15.59 5.37 -11.18
N GLN A 11 16.80 5.87 -11.35
CA GLN A 11 17.97 5.02 -11.12
C GLN A 11 18.37 4.81 -9.65
N LYS A 12 17.80 5.55 -8.70
CA LYS A 12 18.22 5.46 -7.27
C LYS A 12 17.08 5.64 -6.27
N LYS A 13 15.83 5.37 -6.64
CA LYS A 13 14.67 5.65 -5.78
C LYS A 13 13.98 4.41 -5.24
N THR A 14 13.53 4.49 -3.99
CA THR A 14 12.61 3.54 -3.39
C THR A 14 11.18 4.10 -3.46
N LEU A 15 10.17 3.25 -3.25
CA LEU A 15 8.77 3.73 -3.19
C LEU A 15 8.54 4.77 -2.09
N PHE A 16 9.25 4.65 -0.95
CA PHE A 16 9.12 5.65 0.11
C PHE A 16 9.75 6.99 -0.28
N SER A 17 10.91 6.97 -0.94
CA SER A 17 11.50 8.23 -1.45
C SER A 17 10.63 8.86 -2.54
N ALA A 18 10.00 8.07 -3.41
CA ALA A 18 9.04 8.57 -4.38
C ALA A 18 7.80 9.22 -3.73
N LEU A 19 7.32 8.68 -2.60
CA LEU A 19 6.28 9.34 -1.80
C LEU A 19 6.74 10.69 -1.24
N LEU A 20 7.99 10.80 -0.79
CA LEU A 20 8.55 12.08 -0.30
C LEU A 20 8.64 13.12 -1.42
N ASP A 21 9.05 12.69 -2.61
CA ASP A 21 9.13 13.57 -3.79
C ASP A 21 7.72 14.04 -4.19
N ALA A 22 6.74 13.14 -4.30
CA ALA A 22 5.35 13.49 -4.58
C ALA A 22 4.78 14.46 -3.53
N CYS A 23 5.09 14.25 -2.24
CA CYS A 23 4.72 15.18 -1.17
C CYS A 23 5.33 16.57 -1.35
N SER A 24 6.55 16.66 -1.86
CA SER A 24 7.23 17.93 -2.15
C SER A 24 6.66 18.61 -3.39
N GLU A 25 6.37 17.85 -4.44
CA GLU A 25 5.89 18.32 -5.74
C GLU A 25 4.44 18.82 -5.65
N HIS A 26 3.55 18.01 -5.05
CA HIS A 26 2.10 18.28 -5.03
C HIS A 26 1.62 19.00 -3.76
N GLY A 27 2.50 19.15 -2.78
CA GLY A 27 2.21 19.87 -1.53
C GLY A 27 1.78 18.97 -0.37
N LYS A 28 2.37 19.24 0.80
CA LYS A 28 2.19 18.45 2.03
C LYS A 28 0.73 18.30 2.49
N GLN A 29 -0.10 19.34 2.27
CA GLN A 29 -1.50 19.38 2.69
C GLN A 29 -2.47 18.90 1.62
N CYS A 30 -1.97 18.55 0.41
CA CYS A 30 -2.80 18.01 -0.65
C CYS A 30 -3.47 16.73 -0.17
N LYS A 31 -4.81 16.71 -0.17
CA LYS A 31 -5.64 15.56 0.19
C LYS A 31 -5.66 14.60 -0.98
N ILE A 32 -4.91 13.51 -0.87
CA ILE A 32 -4.61 12.63 -1.99
C ILE A 32 -5.34 11.28 -1.94
N ILE A 33 -5.66 10.78 -0.75
CA ILE A 33 -6.37 9.50 -0.59
C ILE A 33 -7.61 9.71 0.27
N GLU A 34 -8.71 9.10 -0.11
CA GLU A 34 -9.95 9.04 0.64
C GLU A 34 -10.57 7.63 0.51
N ASP A 35 -11.34 7.19 1.50
CA ASP A 35 -12.11 5.95 1.45
C ASP A 35 -13.59 6.18 1.80
N VAL A 36 -14.36 5.10 1.91
CA VAL A 36 -15.79 5.12 2.25
C VAL A 36 -16.12 5.84 3.56
N ASN A 37 -15.15 6.01 4.46
CA ASN A 37 -15.33 6.74 5.72
C ASN A 37 -15.28 8.26 5.54
N ARG A 38 -15.01 8.76 4.34
CA ARG A 38 -14.97 10.19 3.99
C ARG A 38 -14.00 11.02 4.84
N LYS A 39 -12.86 10.41 5.22
CA LYS A 39 -11.79 11.05 5.99
C LYS A 39 -10.53 11.14 5.14
N PRO A 40 -10.39 12.18 4.30
CA PRO A 40 -9.28 12.26 3.36
C PRO A 40 -7.95 12.41 4.07
N LEU A 41 -6.94 11.74 3.53
CA LEU A 41 -5.55 11.79 3.96
C LEU A 41 -4.74 12.70 3.03
N SER A 42 -4.00 13.64 3.62
CA SER A 42 -2.96 14.37 2.91
C SER A 42 -1.65 13.58 2.87
N TYR A 43 -0.72 13.94 1.98
CA TYR A 43 0.62 13.37 1.98
C TYR A 43 1.27 13.45 3.37
N LYS A 44 1.15 14.62 4.03
CA LYS A 44 1.64 14.79 5.41
C LYS A 44 1.05 13.75 6.36
N ASN A 45 -0.26 13.49 6.26
CA ASN A 45 -0.93 12.54 7.14
C ASN A 45 -0.55 11.09 6.83
N ILE A 46 -0.36 10.74 5.55
CA ILE A 46 0.12 9.41 5.16
C ILE A 46 1.50 9.19 5.76
N ILE A 47 2.43 10.11 5.54
CA ILE A 47 3.81 10.00 6.04
C ILE A 47 3.84 9.93 7.58
N LEU A 48 3.12 10.83 8.28
CA LEU A 48 3.10 10.86 9.75
C LEU A 48 2.58 9.54 10.34
N ARG A 49 1.44 9.06 9.81
CA ARG A 49 0.82 7.83 10.31
C ARG A 49 1.65 6.60 9.97
N SER A 50 2.31 6.59 8.81
CA SER A 50 3.25 5.52 8.45
C SER A 50 4.46 5.49 9.37
N ILE A 51 5.05 6.64 9.71
CA ILE A 51 6.13 6.74 10.70
C ILE A 51 5.65 6.25 12.06
N LEU A 52 4.48 6.70 12.52
CA LEU A 52 3.92 6.30 13.80
C LEU A 52 3.69 4.78 13.88
N LEU A 53 3.08 4.19 12.85
CA LEU A 53 2.85 2.75 12.80
C LEU A 53 4.16 1.97 12.73
N SER A 54 5.17 2.48 12.02
CA SER A 54 6.47 1.84 11.88
C SER A 54 7.22 1.65 13.20
N ILE A 55 6.97 2.50 14.21
CA ILE A 55 7.56 2.39 15.56
C ILE A 55 7.16 1.07 16.21
N PHE A 56 5.92 0.62 15.98
CA PHE A 56 5.39 -0.63 16.53
C PHE A 56 5.84 -1.83 15.69
N VAL A 57 5.72 -1.74 14.36
CA VAL A 57 6.11 -2.83 13.45
C VAL A 57 7.59 -3.19 13.58
N ARG A 58 8.45 -2.20 13.81
CA ARG A 58 9.90 -2.39 13.95
C ARG A 58 10.28 -3.30 15.13
N LYS A 59 9.46 -3.37 16.17
CA LYS A 59 9.76 -4.15 17.38
C LYS A 59 9.76 -5.64 17.12
N ASP A 60 8.87 -6.09 16.24
CA ASP A 60 8.57 -7.49 16.03
C ASP A 60 9.02 -8.01 14.64
N SER A 61 9.76 -7.19 13.89
CA SER A 61 10.17 -7.53 12.52
C SER A 61 11.59 -7.08 12.19
N SER A 62 12.24 -7.78 11.26
CA SER A 62 13.61 -7.52 10.81
C SER A 62 13.65 -6.79 9.46
N ILE A 63 14.78 -6.16 9.13
CA ILE A 63 15.01 -5.54 7.82
C ILE A 63 14.90 -6.60 6.73
N SER A 64 14.29 -6.26 5.60
CA SER A 64 14.01 -7.14 4.46
C SER A 64 13.09 -8.32 4.76
N GLU A 65 12.47 -8.38 5.95
CA GLU A 65 11.47 -9.40 6.27
C GLU A 65 10.18 -9.18 5.48
N ASN A 66 9.63 -10.27 4.97
CA ASN A 66 8.35 -10.27 4.25
C ASN A 66 7.18 -10.26 5.24
N ILE A 67 6.38 -9.23 5.18
CA ILE A 67 5.26 -9.00 6.12
C ILE A 67 3.94 -9.09 5.36
N GLY A 68 3.07 -10.00 5.78
CA GLY A 68 1.76 -10.16 5.19
C GLY A 68 0.83 -8.97 5.47
N ILE A 69 0.22 -8.43 4.42
CA ILE A 69 -0.86 -7.45 4.52
C ILE A 69 -2.15 -8.14 4.08
N MET A 70 -3.13 -8.22 4.98
CA MET A 70 -4.45 -8.76 4.70
C MET A 70 -5.51 -7.71 5.05
N LEU A 71 -5.66 -6.71 4.18
CA LEU A 71 -6.55 -5.56 4.34
C LEU A 71 -7.30 -5.25 3.04
N PRO A 72 -8.54 -4.71 3.15
CA PRO A 72 -9.28 -4.20 2.01
C PRO A 72 -8.75 -2.81 1.57
N ASN A 73 -9.25 -2.32 0.44
CA ASN A 73 -8.96 -0.98 -0.07
C ASN A 73 -9.56 0.10 0.86
N THR A 74 -8.82 0.47 1.89
CA THR A 74 -9.16 1.52 2.85
C THR A 74 -7.94 2.37 3.14
N ASN A 75 -8.12 3.53 3.76
CA ASN A 75 -7.05 4.44 4.16
C ASN A 75 -5.95 3.80 5.01
N THR A 76 -6.26 2.70 5.68
CA THR A 76 -5.32 1.98 6.56
C THR A 76 -4.25 1.21 5.77
N LEU A 77 -4.62 0.66 4.60
CA LEU A 77 -3.70 -0.11 3.78
C LEU A 77 -2.50 0.72 3.29
N PRO A 78 -2.67 1.91 2.66
CA PRO A 78 -1.55 2.79 2.31
C PRO A 78 -0.64 3.15 3.48
N ILE A 79 -1.23 3.40 4.65
CA ILE A 79 -0.47 3.75 5.87
C ILE A 79 0.43 2.57 6.27
N LEU A 80 -0.09 1.35 6.32
CA LEU A 80 0.70 0.16 6.65
C LEU A 80 1.74 -0.14 5.57
N PHE A 81 1.37 -0.05 4.29
CA PHE A 81 2.27 -0.26 3.17
C PHE A 81 3.50 0.65 3.28
N PHE A 82 3.29 1.95 3.45
CA PHE A 82 4.40 2.89 3.58
C PHE A 82 5.10 2.85 4.95
N ALA A 83 4.44 2.36 6.01
CA ALA A 83 5.12 2.07 7.27
C ALA A 83 6.19 0.98 7.10
N LEU A 84 5.87 -0.09 6.37
CA LEU A 84 6.81 -1.16 6.03
C LEU A 84 7.95 -0.65 5.16
N GLN A 85 7.62 0.11 4.11
CA GLN A 85 8.62 0.75 3.23
C GLN A 85 9.57 1.66 3.99
N PHE A 86 9.05 2.46 4.94
CA PHE A 86 9.84 3.39 5.73
C PHE A 86 10.93 2.71 6.56
N ILE A 87 10.71 1.48 6.99
CA ILE A 87 11.64 0.73 7.82
C ILE A 87 12.32 -0.44 7.08
N GLY A 88 12.19 -0.50 5.76
CA GLY A 88 12.84 -1.51 4.91
C GLY A 88 12.30 -2.93 5.11
N ARG A 89 10.99 -3.08 5.35
CA ARG A 89 10.28 -4.36 5.30
C ARG A 89 9.61 -4.52 3.95
N VAL A 90 9.35 -5.76 3.57
CA VAL A 90 8.72 -6.08 2.28
C VAL A 90 7.24 -6.41 2.50
N PRO A 91 6.30 -5.54 2.07
CA PRO A 91 4.88 -5.89 2.08
C PRO A 91 4.61 -7.07 1.15
N ALA A 92 3.96 -8.11 1.66
CA ALA A 92 3.42 -9.22 0.88
C ALA A 92 1.90 -9.13 0.89
N MET A 93 1.30 -8.85 -0.26
CA MET A 93 -0.11 -8.49 -0.41
C MET A 93 -0.96 -9.75 -0.51
N LEU A 94 -1.58 -10.15 0.59
CA LEU A 94 -2.35 -11.40 0.66
C LEU A 94 -3.76 -11.22 0.09
N ASN A 95 -4.15 -12.13 -0.81
CA ASN A 95 -5.52 -12.19 -1.32
C ASN A 95 -6.43 -12.88 -0.28
N PHE A 96 -7.17 -12.08 0.47
CA PHE A 96 -8.07 -12.56 1.52
C PHE A 96 -9.30 -13.31 1.00
N SER A 97 -9.62 -13.20 -0.30
CA SER A 97 -10.76 -13.91 -0.89
C SER A 97 -10.43 -15.34 -1.36
N SER A 98 -9.15 -15.72 -1.34
CA SER A 98 -8.68 -17.02 -1.86
C SER A 98 -8.85 -18.20 -0.88
N GLY A 99 -9.32 -17.95 0.34
CA GLY A 99 -9.50 -18.95 1.40
C GLY A 99 -8.22 -19.27 2.18
N ALA A 100 -8.39 -19.85 3.38
CA ALA A 100 -7.30 -20.09 4.33
C ALA A 100 -6.16 -20.93 3.76
N PHE A 101 -6.46 -21.96 2.96
CA PHE A 101 -5.46 -22.83 2.36
C PHE A 101 -4.54 -22.07 1.41
N ALA A 102 -5.11 -21.30 0.48
CA ALA A 102 -4.32 -20.53 -0.49
C ALA A 102 -3.50 -19.42 0.19
N ILE A 103 -4.07 -18.74 1.20
CA ILE A 103 -3.34 -17.74 1.99
C ILE A 103 -2.16 -18.39 2.72
N ARG A 104 -2.36 -19.57 3.33
CA ARG A 104 -1.27 -20.29 4.00
C ARG A 104 -0.17 -20.65 3.02
N ARG A 105 -0.51 -21.13 1.83
CA ARG A 105 0.48 -21.44 0.78
C ARG A 105 1.23 -20.19 0.32
N ALA A 106 0.55 -19.08 0.16
CA ALA A 106 1.18 -17.80 -0.15
C ALA A 106 2.18 -17.38 0.94
N CYS A 107 1.80 -17.53 2.22
CA CYS A 107 2.68 -17.25 3.34
C CYS A 107 3.91 -18.19 3.37
N GLU A 108 3.74 -19.46 3.07
CA GLU A 108 4.86 -20.43 2.95
C GLU A 108 5.80 -20.06 1.81
N THR A 109 5.26 -19.78 0.63
CA THR A 109 6.04 -19.38 -0.56
C THR A 109 6.88 -18.12 -0.30
N ALA A 110 6.30 -17.12 0.36
CA ALA A 110 6.98 -15.87 0.66
C ALA A 110 7.65 -15.84 2.04
N GLN A 111 7.73 -16.97 2.76
CA GLN A 111 8.34 -17.08 4.10
C GLN A 111 7.80 -16.05 5.10
N ILE A 112 6.52 -15.73 5.01
CA ILE A 112 5.85 -14.79 5.91
C ILE A 112 5.71 -15.44 7.28
N LYS A 113 5.99 -14.68 8.34
CA LYS A 113 5.80 -15.07 9.74
C LYS A 113 4.73 -14.22 10.42
N ILE A 114 4.59 -12.99 9.97
CA ILE A 114 3.75 -11.96 10.57
C ILE A 114 2.73 -11.47 9.55
N ILE A 115 1.47 -11.36 9.96
CA ILE A 115 0.37 -10.83 9.14
C ILE A 115 -0.29 -9.68 9.89
N TYR A 116 -0.45 -8.54 9.23
CA TYR A 116 -1.23 -7.42 9.73
C TYR A 116 -2.61 -7.40 9.09
N THR A 117 -3.63 -7.24 9.93
CA THR A 117 -5.04 -7.14 9.51
C THR A 117 -5.83 -6.21 10.42
N SER A 118 -7.15 -6.17 10.29
CA SER A 118 -8.09 -5.35 11.06
C SER A 118 -9.21 -6.24 11.62
N LYS A 119 -9.54 -6.09 12.91
CA LYS A 119 -10.66 -6.81 13.55
C LYS A 119 -11.97 -6.50 12.83
N PHE A 120 -12.23 -5.22 12.61
CA PHE A 120 -13.43 -4.76 11.90
C PHE A 120 -13.55 -5.37 10.50
N PHE A 121 -12.42 -5.44 9.78
CA PHE A 121 -12.41 -6.07 8.45
C PHE A 121 -12.71 -7.56 8.52
N ILE A 122 -12.07 -8.29 9.44
CA ILE A 122 -12.27 -9.74 9.58
C ILE A 122 -13.75 -10.07 9.87
N GLU A 123 -14.36 -9.33 10.79
CA GLU A 123 -15.78 -9.47 11.12
C GLU A 123 -16.68 -9.17 9.91
N LYS A 124 -16.48 -8.01 9.27
CA LYS A 124 -17.27 -7.58 8.11
C LYS A 124 -17.17 -8.54 6.93
N ALA A 125 -15.99 -9.10 6.70
CA ALA A 125 -15.71 -10.02 5.60
C ALA A 125 -15.97 -11.50 5.97
N LYS A 126 -16.40 -11.79 7.21
CA LYS A 126 -16.67 -13.15 7.73
C LYS A 126 -15.45 -14.07 7.58
N LEU A 127 -14.26 -13.57 7.96
CA LEU A 127 -12.98 -14.26 7.83
C LEU A 127 -12.46 -14.86 9.14
N GLU A 128 -13.30 -14.97 10.18
CA GLU A 128 -12.91 -15.45 11.52
C GLU A 128 -12.31 -16.86 11.46
N ASN A 129 -12.94 -17.77 10.69
CA ASN A 129 -12.44 -19.13 10.51
C ASN A 129 -11.08 -19.15 9.79
N THR A 130 -10.92 -18.30 8.77
CA THR A 130 -9.64 -18.13 8.07
C THR A 130 -8.54 -17.67 9.02
N ILE A 131 -8.83 -16.67 9.84
CA ILE A 131 -7.89 -16.17 10.84
C ILE A 131 -7.55 -17.24 11.89
N LYS A 132 -8.55 -17.99 12.38
CA LYS A 132 -8.33 -19.08 13.34
C LYS A 132 -7.36 -20.13 12.79
N GLU A 133 -7.47 -20.47 11.51
CA GLU A 133 -6.56 -21.42 10.87
C GLU A 133 -5.14 -20.81 10.69
N LEU A 134 -5.05 -19.56 10.25
CA LEU A 134 -3.76 -18.88 10.06
C LEU A 134 -3.04 -18.68 11.39
N ASN A 135 -3.74 -18.37 12.46
CA ASN A 135 -3.16 -18.09 13.78
C ASN A 135 -2.51 -19.32 14.44
N LYS A 136 -2.76 -20.54 13.90
CA LYS A 136 -2.03 -21.74 14.33
C LYS A 136 -0.54 -21.73 13.96
N LYS A 137 -0.15 -20.94 12.94
CA LYS A 137 1.21 -20.95 12.37
C LYS A 137 1.84 -19.58 12.27
N TYR A 138 1.05 -18.51 12.13
CA TYR A 138 1.53 -17.16 11.88
C TYR A 138 1.13 -16.23 13.02
N THR A 139 1.96 -15.24 13.31
CA THR A 139 1.63 -14.18 14.26
C THR A 139 0.73 -13.16 13.58
N ILE A 140 -0.47 -12.96 14.10
CA ILE A 140 -1.46 -12.02 13.53
C ILE A 140 -1.55 -10.80 14.43
N TYR A 141 -1.27 -9.63 13.85
CA TYR A 141 -1.42 -8.34 14.51
C TYR A 141 -2.64 -7.60 13.98
N TYR A 142 -3.48 -7.14 14.88
CA TYR A 142 -4.60 -6.27 14.56
C TYR A 142 -4.20 -4.80 14.72
N LEU A 143 -4.53 -3.99 13.72
CA LEU A 143 -4.17 -2.57 13.74
C LEU A 143 -4.90 -1.78 14.80
N GLU A 144 -6.08 -2.25 15.22
CA GLU A 144 -6.83 -1.71 16.37
C GLU A 144 -6.03 -1.84 17.67
N ASP A 145 -5.44 -3.01 17.93
CA ASP A 145 -4.65 -3.26 19.13
C ASP A 145 -3.36 -2.42 19.17
N ILE A 146 -2.78 -2.17 17.99
CA ILE A 146 -1.65 -1.24 17.87
C ILE A 146 -2.11 0.19 18.16
N LYS A 147 -3.26 0.59 17.66
CA LYS A 147 -3.82 1.93 17.89
C LYS A 147 -4.04 2.21 19.37
N GLU A 148 -4.49 1.24 20.15
CA GLU A 148 -4.66 1.34 21.60
C GLU A 148 -3.33 1.53 22.35
N LYS A 149 -2.24 0.97 21.83
CA LYS A 149 -0.90 1.09 22.39
C LYS A 149 -0.19 2.40 22.03
N ILE A 150 -0.78 3.25 21.19
CA ILE A 150 -0.17 4.51 20.79
C ILE A 150 -0.18 5.50 21.94
N SER A 151 1.00 5.75 22.49
CA SER A 151 1.23 6.73 23.56
C SER A 151 1.46 8.15 23.01
N ILE A 152 1.38 9.14 23.89
CA ILE A 152 1.74 10.52 23.57
C ILE A 152 3.22 10.61 23.14
N THR A 153 4.11 9.88 23.80
CA THR A 153 5.54 9.82 23.47
C THR A 153 5.77 9.28 22.05
N SER A 154 5.04 8.24 21.63
CA SER A 154 5.11 7.72 20.26
C SER A 154 4.65 8.76 19.23
N LYS A 155 3.61 9.52 19.54
CA LYS A 155 3.11 10.61 18.66
C LYS A 155 4.13 11.73 18.53
N ILE A 156 4.75 12.16 19.63
CA ILE A 156 5.81 13.19 19.64
C ILE A 156 7.02 12.68 18.85
N SER A 157 7.46 11.46 19.07
CA SER A 157 8.58 10.85 18.32
C SER A 157 8.31 10.82 16.83
N ALA A 158 7.12 10.36 16.40
CA ALA A 158 6.74 10.34 14.99
C ALA A 158 6.68 11.74 14.38
N PHE A 159 6.18 12.72 15.12
CA PHE A 159 6.14 14.11 14.69
C PHE A 159 7.55 14.70 14.51
N LEU A 160 8.45 14.49 15.45
CA LEU A 160 9.84 14.94 15.35
C LEU A 160 10.56 14.29 14.16
N MET A 161 10.36 12.99 13.93
CA MET A 161 10.89 12.32 12.74
C MET A 161 10.35 12.91 11.44
N GLN A 162 9.07 13.31 11.42
CA GLN A 162 8.43 13.89 10.24
C GLN A 162 8.98 15.28 9.90
N LEU A 163 9.40 16.09 10.88
CA LEU A 163 9.93 17.44 10.62
C LEU A 163 11.11 17.42 9.63
N ASN A 164 11.93 16.37 9.69
CA ASN A 164 13.06 16.14 8.81
C ASN A 164 13.04 14.72 8.22
N VAL A 165 11.87 14.28 7.72
CA VAL A 165 11.64 12.89 7.31
C VAL A 165 12.63 12.41 6.25
N THR A 166 12.96 13.23 5.26
CA THR A 166 13.95 12.93 4.21
C THR A 166 15.30 12.60 4.82
N LYS A 167 15.83 13.50 5.64
CA LYS A 167 17.12 13.30 6.32
C LYS A 167 17.09 12.07 7.22
N TYR A 168 15.99 11.87 7.97
CA TYR A 168 15.82 10.72 8.83
C TYR A 168 15.78 9.42 8.02
N TYR A 169 15.00 9.38 6.95
CA TYR A 169 14.88 8.20 6.09
C TYR A 169 16.23 7.79 5.50
N TYR A 170 16.99 8.74 4.92
CA TYR A 170 18.28 8.43 4.32
C TYR A 170 19.38 8.04 5.32
N LYS A 171 19.28 8.47 6.58
CA LYS A 171 20.17 8.04 7.67
C LYS A 171 19.90 6.62 8.18
N GLN A 172 18.73 6.06 7.95
CA GLN A 172 18.42 4.70 8.40
C GLN A 172 19.32 3.68 7.68
N LYS A 173 19.80 2.70 8.45
CA LYS A 173 20.55 1.54 7.94
C LYS A 173 19.59 0.47 7.40
N ILE A 174 18.87 0.78 6.35
CA ILE A 174 17.98 -0.13 5.63
C ILE A 174 18.44 -0.27 4.18
N ASN A 175 18.04 -1.34 3.52
CA ASN A 175 18.32 -1.51 2.09
C ASN A 175 17.52 -0.46 1.29
N LYS A 176 18.19 0.38 0.54
CA LYS A 176 17.62 1.40 -0.34
C LYS A 176 18.00 1.16 -1.81
N ASP A 177 18.48 -0.04 -2.11
CA ASP A 177 18.74 -0.44 -3.47
C ASP A 177 17.45 -0.43 -4.28
N PRO A 178 17.37 0.28 -5.41
CA PRO A 178 16.21 0.26 -6.31
C PRO A 178 15.84 -1.14 -6.80
N ASP A 179 16.80 -2.05 -6.85
CA ASP A 179 16.59 -3.44 -7.28
C ASP A 179 16.19 -4.37 -6.13
N ALA A 180 16.21 -3.88 -4.87
CA ALA A 180 15.66 -4.63 -3.75
C ALA A 180 14.15 -4.83 -3.91
N THR A 181 13.65 -5.96 -3.41
CA THR A 181 12.22 -6.27 -3.41
C THR A 181 11.44 -5.22 -2.65
N ALA A 182 10.50 -4.58 -3.34
CA ALA A 182 9.61 -3.56 -2.78
C ALA A 182 8.27 -4.13 -2.34
N VAL A 183 7.77 -5.16 -3.02
CA VAL A 183 6.48 -5.81 -2.71
C VAL A 183 6.47 -7.21 -3.27
N ILE A 184 5.74 -8.10 -2.60
CA ILE A 184 5.41 -9.44 -3.12
C ILE A 184 3.92 -9.48 -3.41
N LEU A 185 3.57 -9.85 -4.66
CA LEU A 185 2.21 -10.14 -5.09
C LEU A 185 2.08 -11.63 -5.37
N PHE A 186 0.86 -12.14 -5.27
CA PHE A 186 0.60 -13.56 -5.50
C PHE A 186 -0.31 -13.75 -6.71
N THR A 187 0.07 -14.68 -7.59
CA THR A 187 -0.74 -15.10 -8.73
C THR A 187 -1.27 -16.50 -8.49
N SER A 188 -2.44 -16.82 -9.06
CA SER A 188 -2.94 -18.20 -9.11
C SER A 188 -2.00 -19.04 -9.98
N GLY A 189 -1.21 -19.90 -9.35
CA GLY A 189 -0.39 -20.87 -10.08
C GLY A 189 -1.27 -21.90 -10.81
N SER A 190 -0.78 -22.42 -11.93
CA SER A 190 -1.47 -23.42 -12.76
C SER A 190 -1.83 -24.73 -12.01
N GLU A 191 -1.17 -25.00 -10.90
CA GLU A 191 -1.35 -26.21 -10.07
C GLU A 191 -2.02 -25.91 -8.71
N GLY A 192 -2.74 -24.79 -8.59
CA GLY A 192 -3.38 -24.39 -7.34
C GLY A 192 -2.43 -23.86 -6.25
N HIS A 193 -1.12 -23.77 -6.52
CA HIS A 193 -0.14 -23.21 -5.63
C HIS A 193 0.14 -21.73 -6.00
N PRO A 194 -0.12 -20.76 -5.11
CA PRO A 194 0.19 -19.37 -5.38
C PRO A 194 1.68 -19.17 -5.65
N LYS A 195 2.01 -18.50 -6.77
CA LYS A 195 3.37 -18.06 -7.06
C LYS A 195 3.56 -16.66 -6.48
N GLY A 196 4.63 -16.47 -5.70
CA GLY A 196 5.05 -15.16 -5.20
C GLY A 196 5.88 -14.43 -6.26
N VAL A 197 5.41 -13.27 -6.69
CA VAL A 197 6.10 -12.38 -7.62
C VAL A 197 6.73 -11.25 -6.82
N ALA A 198 8.05 -11.28 -6.69
CA ALA A 198 8.81 -10.20 -6.05
C ALA A 198 9.04 -9.08 -7.07
N LEU A 199 8.49 -7.90 -6.80
CA LEU A 199 8.68 -6.70 -7.61
C LEU A 199 9.62 -5.74 -6.89
N SER A 200 10.64 -5.27 -7.59
CA SER A 200 11.57 -4.29 -7.04
C SER A 200 10.99 -2.87 -7.07
N HIS A 201 11.61 -1.96 -6.32
CA HIS A 201 11.28 -0.53 -6.42
C HIS A 201 11.41 -0.04 -7.86
N ARG A 202 12.47 -0.45 -8.54
CA ARG A 202 12.71 -0.11 -9.95
C ARG A 202 11.60 -0.61 -10.86
N ASN A 203 11.13 -1.86 -10.71
CA ASN A 203 10.04 -2.38 -11.54
C ASN A 203 8.80 -1.49 -11.47
N LEU A 204 8.39 -1.11 -10.26
CA LEU A 204 7.18 -0.31 -10.06
C LEU A 204 7.35 1.13 -10.53
N LEU A 205 8.49 1.77 -10.23
CA LEU A 205 8.74 3.14 -10.63
C LEU A 205 8.99 3.28 -12.13
N SER A 206 9.65 2.31 -12.77
CA SER A 206 9.81 2.29 -14.23
C SER A 206 8.46 2.13 -14.94
N ASN A 207 7.58 1.27 -14.42
CA ASN A 207 6.24 1.13 -14.98
C ASN A 207 5.42 2.43 -14.80
N TYR A 208 5.53 3.11 -13.65
CA TYR A 208 4.93 4.43 -13.46
C TYR A 208 5.42 5.44 -14.52
N ALA A 209 6.73 5.52 -14.74
CA ALA A 209 7.28 6.43 -15.73
C ALA A 209 6.85 6.08 -17.16
N GLN A 210 6.81 4.78 -17.52
CA GLN A 210 6.32 4.33 -18.82
C GLN A 210 4.86 4.73 -19.06
N VAL A 211 3.99 4.49 -18.08
CA VAL A 211 2.56 4.86 -18.21
C VAL A 211 2.38 6.37 -18.27
N ARG A 212 3.16 7.14 -17.49
CA ARG A 212 3.11 8.62 -17.51
C ARG A 212 3.47 9.22 -18.87
N CYS A 213 4.21 8.50 -19.71
CA CYS A 213 4.48 8.95 -21.10
C CYS A 213 3.25 8.89 -22.00
N HIS A 214 2.24 8.10 -21.62
CA HIS A 214 1.03 7.85 -22.42
C HIS A 214 -0.24 8.38 -21.76
N ILE A 215 -0.30 8.37 -20.44
CA ILE A 215 -1.45 8.82 -19.64
C ILE A 215 -0.97 9.90 -18.68
N GLU A 216 -1.48 11.10 -18.84
CA GLU A 216 -1.21 12.22 -17.95
C GLU A 216 -2.21 12.20 -16.80
N PHE A 217 -1.76 11.72 -15.63
CA PHE A 217 -2.50 11.95 -14.38
C PHE A 217 -2.26 13.39 -13.94
N SER A 218 -3.32 14.07 -13.59
CA SER A 218 -3.26 15.45 -13.12
C SER A 218 -3.83 15.60 -11.70
N PRO A 219 -3.45 16.64 -10.95
CA PRO A 219 -4.06 16.94 -9.66
C PRO A 219 -5.57 17.22 -9.70
N SER A 220 -6.14 17.47 -10.89
CA SER A 220 -7.59 17.61 -11.10
C SER A 220 -8.30 16.27 -11.21
N ASP A 221 -7.56 15.19 -11.45
CA ASP A 221 -8.15 13.85 -11.59
C ASP A 221 -8.51 13.23 -10.24
N THR A 222 -9.54 12.41 -10.29
CA THR A 222 -9.96 11.56 -9.17
C THR A 222 -10.11 10.13 -9.68
N ILE A 223 -9.23 9.26 -9.20
CA ILE A 223 -9.24 7.82 -9.51
C ILE A 223 -10.21 7.13 -8.57
N PHE A 224 -11.21 6.44 -9.12
CA PHE A 224 -12.02 5.51 -8.35
C PHE A 224 -11.36 4.13 -8.33
N CYS A 225 -10.71 3.79 -7.22
CA CYS A 225 -9.93 2.56 -7.08
C CYS A 225 -10.76 1.48 -6.36
N CYS A 226 -11.48 0.65 -7.13
CA CYS A 226 -12.18 -0.54 -6.64
C CYS A 226 -11.40 -1.84 -6.90
N LEU A 227 -10.41 -1.84 -7.80
CA LEU A 227 -9.57 -3.01 -8.02
C LEU A 227 -8.75 -3.32 -6.77
N PRO A 228 -8.71 -4.60 -6.33
CA PRO A 228 -7.98 -4.97 -5.12
C PRO A 228 -6.48 -4.65 -5.21
N LEU A 229 -5.94 -4.03 -4.15
CA LEU A 229 -4.52 -3.65 -4.10
C LEU A 229 -3.58 -4.85 -3.91
N TYR A 230 -4.09 -6.04 -3.68
CA TYR A 230 -3.30 -7.27 -3.70
C TYR A 230 -3.08 -7.82 -5.13
N HIS A 231 -3.65 -7.18 -6.16
CA HIS A 231 -3.34 -7.42 -7.57
C HIS A 231 -2.49 -6.30 -8.15
N SER A 232 -1.60 -6.65 -9.09
CA SER A 232 -0.66 -5.70 -9.69
C SER A 232 -1.34 -4.49 -10.34
N PHE A 233 -2.46 -4.69 -11.02
CA PHE A 233 -3.19 -3.61 -11.66
C PHE A 233 -3.79 -2.63 -10.63
N GLY A 234 -4.45 -3.15 -9.59
CA GLY A 234 -4.97 -2.33 -8.50
C GLY A 234 -3.86 -1.59 -7.75
N LEU A 235 -2.77 -2.29 -7.38
CA LEU A 235 -1.65 -1.70 -6.67
C LEU A 235 -0.98 -0.59 -7.49
N ASN A 236 -0.70 -0.84 -8.77
CA ASN A 236 0.07 0.08 -9.59
C ASN A 236 -0.81 1.18 -10.19
N ALA A 237 -1.78 0.84 -11.03
CA ALA A 237 -2.62 1.83 -11.70
C ALA A 237 -3.65 2.48 -10.78
N GLY A 238 -4.22 1.71 -9.83
CA GLY A 238 -5.23 2.21 -8.91
C GLY A 238 -4.66 3.00 -7.73
N PHE A 239 -3.38 2.80 -7.37
CA PHE A 239 -2.83 3.38 -6.15
C PHE A 239 -1.48 4.08 -6.34
N LEU A 240 -0.40 3.36 -6.71
CA LEU A 240 0.95 3.96 -6.70
C LEU A 240 1.11 5.05 -7.77
N MET A 241 0.65 4.80 -8.99
CA MET A 241 0.75 5.77 -10.09
C MET A 241 0.03 7.08 -9.81
N PRO A 242 -1.28 7.09 -9.46
CA PRO A 242 -1.96 8.33 -9.14
C PRO A 242 -1.40 9.01 -7.88
N LEU A 243 -0.95 8.25 -6.88
CA LEU A 243 -0.31 8.80 -5.69
C LEU A 243 0.95 9.58 -6.05
N PHE A 244 1.81 9.04 -6.92
CA PHE A 244 3.03 9.73 -7.33
C PHE A 244 2.76 10.85 -8.35
N GLY A 245 1.70 10.73 -9.15
CA GLY A 245 1.27 11.74 -10.13
C GLY A 245 0.40 12.87 -9.56
N GLY A 246 0.04 12.83 -8.28
CA GLY A 246 -0.76 13.88 -7.63
C GLY A 246 -2.27 13.79 -7.87
N ALA A 247 -2.77 12.76 -8.57
CA ALA A 247 -4.20 12.54 -8.76
C ALA A 247 -4.85 11.96 -7.51
N LYS A 248 -6.04 12.45 -7.16
CA LYS A 248 -6.79 11.96 -5.99
C LYS A 248 -7.21 10.51 -6.16
N ILE A 249 -7.19 9.75 -5.07
CA ILE A 249 -7.56 8.34 -5.04
C ILE A 249 -8.73 8.15 -4.08
N PHE A 250 -9.83 7.62 -4.57
CA PHE A 250 -10.91 7.12 -3.72
C PHE A 250 -10.82 5.59 -3.66
N LEU A 251 -10.46 5.07 -2.49
CA LEU A 251 -10.33 3.65 -2.24
C LEU A 251 -11.70 3.05 -1.94
N TYR A 252 -12.12 2.06 -2.74
CA TYR A 252 -13.37 1.34 -2.54
C TYR A 252 -13.07 -0.14 -2.28
N PRO A 253 -13.69 -0.76 -1.24
CA PRO A 253 -13.25 -2.07 -0.73
C PRO A 253 -13.51 -3.25 -1.67
N THR A 254 -14.50 -3.18 -2.57
CA THR A 254 -14.87 -4.28 -3.45
C THR A 254 -15.30 -3.80 -4.83
N PRO A 255 -14.89 -4.46 -5.92
CA PRO A 255 -15.35 -4.14 -7.27
C PRO A 255 -16.74 -4.70 -7.59
N LEU A 256 -17.33 -5.52 -6.71
CA LEU A 256 -18.56 -6.26 -6.99
C LEU A 256 -19.86 -5.51 -6.69
N ASP A 257 -19.76 -4.31 -6.14
CA ASP A 257 -20.91 -3.47 -5.81
C ASP A 257 -21.42 -2.69 -7.04
N TYR A 258 -21.82 -3.40 -8.09
CA TYR A 258 -22.19 -2.83 -9.39
C TYR A 258 -23.27 -1.76 -9.36
N ARG A 259 -24.13 -1.76 -8.34
CA ARG A 259 -25.19 -0.74 -8.15
C ARG A 259 -24.66 0.53 -7.49
N VAL A 260 -23.74 0.36 -6.54
CA VAL A 260 -23.22 1.47 -5.71
C VAL A 260 -22.09 2.24 -6.40
N ILE A 261 -21.24 1.51 -7.14
CA ILE A 261 -20.06 2.08 -7.81
C ILE A 261 -20.41 3.23 -8.77
N PRO A 262 -21.36 3.10 -9.72
CA PRO A 262 -21.71 4.20 -10.62
C PRO A 262 -22.24 5.43 -9.89
N GLU A 263 -23.05 5.24 -8.84
CA GLU A 263 -23.57 6.34 -8.03
C GLU A 263 -22.45 7.08 -7.29
N LEU A 264 -21.49 6.35 -6.73
CA LEU A 264 -20.33 6.94 -6.07
C LEU A 264 -19.41 7.65 -7.05
N ILE A 265 -19.15 7.10 -8.22
CA ILE A 265 -18.37 7.75 -9.28
C ILE A 265 -18.98 9.11 -9.62
N PHE A 266 -20.30 9.15 -9.81
CA PHE A 266 -21.03 10.39 -10.09
C PHE A 266 -20.93 11.38 -8.93
N LYS A 267 -21.21 10.95 -7.69
CA LYS A 267 -21.16 11.82 -6.49
C LYS A 267 -19.76 12.36 -6.22
N LEU A 268 -18.73 11.57 -6.46
CA LEU A 268 -17.34 11.92 -6.25
C LEU A 268 -16.76 12.74 -7.40
N LYS A 269 -17.47 12.81 -8.53
CA LYS A 269 -16.96 13.35 -9.79
C LYS A 269 -15.63 12.68 -10.17
N ALA A 270 -15.56 11.34 -10.01
CA ALA A 270 -14.37 10.60 -10.38
C ALA A 270 -14.16 10.68 -11.91
N THR A 271 -12.94 10.96 -12.33
CA THR A 271 -12.60 11.17 -13.75
C THR A 271 -12.04 9.91 -14.39
N ILE A 272 -11.47 9.00 -13.59
CA ILE A 272 -10.82 7.78 -14.09
C ILE A 272 -11.29 6.59 -13.24
N LEU A 273 -11.68 5.54 -13.95
CA LEU A 273 -11.96 4.22 -13.40
C LEU A 273 -11.11 3.19 -14.15
N PHE A 274 -10.31 2.42 -13.42
CA PHE A 274 -9.67 1.23 -13.96
C PHE A 274 -10.53 0.00 -13.69
N GLY A 275 -10.77 -0.77 -14.72
CA GLY A 275 -11.55 -2.00 -14.64
C GLY A 275 -10.96 -3.08 -15.53
N THR A 276 -11.42 -4.29 -15.34
CA THR A 276 -11.23 -5.40 -16.26
C THR A 276 -12.55 -5.64 -17.02
N ASN A 277 -12.51 -6.42 -18.08
CA ASN A 277 -13.71 -6.76 -18.84
C ASN A 277 -14.76 -7.57 -18.07
N THR A 278 -14.43 -7.97 -16.84
CA THR A 278 -15.32 -8.68 -15.91
C THR A 278 -15.97 -7.77 -14.87
N PHE A 279 -15.64 -6.47 -14.87
CA PHE A 279 -16.19 -5.47 -13.95
C PHE A 279 -16.91 -4.34 -14.67
#